data_33e5bf8c894f6130b8eab3d2c6181f59
#
_entry.id   33e5bf8c894f6130b8eab3d2c6181f59
#
_cell.length_a   1.000
_cell.length_b   1.000
_cell.length_c   1.000
_cell.angle_alpha   90.00
_cell.angle_beta   90.00
_cell.angle_gamma   90.00
#
_symmetry.space_group_name_H-M   'P 1'
#
loop_
_entity.id
_entity.type
_entity.pdbx_description
1 polymer ?
#
loop_
_entity_poly.entity_id
_entity_poly.type
_entity_poly.pdbx_seq_one_letter_code
_entity_poly.pdbx_strand_id
1 'polypeptide(L)'
;MSLKSKTLVTAVCALLLASSAHAAVDISGFGQVVVGQAGGDAALFPDSLYDDNVDWKNESLFGVQINASLNDTVSAVGQIVASGADDFEADFAWAYINFAFENGLGMKLGRQRLAFYRYSDYLDVGYAYPWIRPPSSVYTAGLRNVDGISFNYAHSFGSWNSYAQFLYGGYEGDVKVGGVVQQQKTENLMSFVWELDYDSWAFLRLSYHLPRNSVRGVALDTLVDALIADGRPELASRLATDGDTAKFFEIAGQVDLGNWFVNAEFTSRKRENAAHFSDKQDWYTSVGYRAGAFTPLLTYGHRSGDPQLEFLDEFAPNDPFYNRVRNAILKDELDDSYISAGLRWDFLSNTALKLDYTRFSSDISTRLDAHLISAGVVFSF
;
A
#
# COMPACT_ATOMS: atom_id res chain seq x y z
N MET A 1 -10.33 -26.58 -4.23
CA MET A 1 -10.64 -26.09 -2.85
C MET A 1 -9.77 -26.86 -1.88
N SER A 2 -8.73 -26.21 -1.36
CA SER A 2 -7.71 -26.82 -0.50
C SER A 2 -8.30 -27.19 0.86
N LEU A 3 -7.76 -28.24 1.51
CA LEU A 3 -8.16 -28.68 2.85
C LEU A 3 -8.05 -27.56 3.91
N LYS A 4 -7.12 -26.59 3.68
CA LYS A 4 -6.89 -25.43 4.56
C LYS A 4 -8.09 -24.47 4.65
N SER A 5 -8.84 -24.27 3.55
CA SER A 5 -10.00 -23.35 3.54
C SER A 5 -11.20 -23.90 4.32
N LYS A 6 -11.40 -25.22 4.32
CA LYS A 6 -12.49 -25.86 5.08
C LYS A 6 -12.27 -25.80 6.60
N THR A 7 -11.01 -25.90 7.04
CA THR A 7 -10.65 -25.82 8.46
C THR A 7 -10.83 -24.38 8.99
N LEU A 8 -10.55 -23.37 8.16
CA LEU A 8 -10.68 -21.96 8.54
C LEU A 8 -12.14 -21.56 8.76
N VAL A 9 -13.04 -21.95 7.85
CA VAL A 9 -14.49 -21.67 7.95
C VAL A 9 -15.09 -22.35 9.18
N THR A 10 -14.67 -23.59 9.47
CA THR A 10 -15.16 -24.32 10.67
C THR A 10 -14.64 -23.69 11.96
N ALA A 11 -13.42 -23.16 12.00
CA ALA A 11 -12.86 -22.49 13.17
C ALA A 11 -13.57 -21.15 13.45
N VAL A 12 -13.88 -20.36 12.43
CA VAL A 12 -14.63 -19.10 12.58
C VAL A 12 -16.07 -19.37 13.06
N CYS A 13 -16.74 -20.37 12.52
CA CYS A 13 -18.09 -20.77 12.98
C CYS A 13 -18.07 -21.33 14.43
N ALA A 14 -17.02 -22.03 14.84
CA ALA A 14 -16.90 -22.55 16.19
C ALA A 14 -16.65 -21.44 17.23
N LEU A 15 -15.92 -20.39 16.91
CA LEU A 15 -15.72 -19.21 17.75
C LEU A 15 -17.02 -18.43 17.98
N LEU A 16 -17.93 -18.40 17.03
CA LEU A 16 -19.23 -17.73 17.13
C LEU A 16 -20.22 -18.47 18.05
N LEU A 17 -20.01 -19.77 18.31
CA LEU A 17 -20.92 -20.60 19.12
C LEU A 17 -20.48 -20.78 20.58
N ALA A 18 -19.29 -20.30 20.97
CA ALA A 18 -18.73 -20.50 22.31
C ALA A 18 -19.01 -19.33 23.29
N SER A 19 -19.93 -18.42 23.01
CA SER A 19 -20.16 -17.21 23.80
C SER A 19 -21.09 -17.41 24.98
N SER A 20 -20.58 -17.98 26.06
CA SER A 20 -21.16 -17.82 27.40
C SER A 20 -20.34 -16.96 28.38
N ALA A 21 -19.32 -16.26 27.89
CA ALA A 21 -18.66 -15.16 28.60
C ALA A 21 -18.98 -13.85 27.83
N HIS A 22 -19.34 -12.79 28.54
CA HIS A 22 -19.84 -11.49 28.04
C HIS A 22 -18.86 -10.70 27.15
N ALA A 23 -18.27 -11.32 26.13
CA ALA A 23 -17.51 -10.63 25.11
C ALA A 23 -18.50 -9.96 24.16
N ALA A 24 -18.57 -8.64 24.14
CA ALA A 24 -19.27 -7.92 23.08
C ALA A 24 -18.50 -8.14 21.78
N VAL A 25 -19.14 -8.77 20.80
CA VAL A 25 -18.56 -9.00 19.47
C VAL A 25 -19.26 -8.07 18.50
N ASP A 26 -18.47 -7.20 17.87
CA ASP A 26 -18.90 -6.33 16.79
C ASP A 26 -18.37 -6.88 15.46
N ILE A 27 -19.27 -6.98 14.47
CA ILE A 27 -18.94 -7.47 13.12
C ILE A 27 -19.30 -6.38 12.15
N SER A 28 -18.33 -5.96 11.37
CA SER A 28 -18.50 -5.01 10.28
C SER A 28 -17.94 -5.59 8.98
N GLY A 29 -18.35 -5.04 7.87
CA GLY A 29 -17.86 -5.49 6.58
C GLY A 29 -17.81 -4.37 5.56
N PHE A 30 -17.08 -4.65 4.49
CA PHE A 30 -16.93 -3.73 3.36
C PHE A 30 -16.71 -4.54 2.09
N GLY A 31 -16.96 -3.88 0.98
CA GLY A 31 -16.66 -4.48 -0.31
C GLY A 31 -16.75 -3.49 -1.44
N GLN A 32 -16.25 -3.93 -2.55
CA GLN A 32 -16.35 -3.20 -3.81
C GLN A 32 -16.40 -4.15 -5.00
N VAL A 33 -17.14 -3.75 -6.01
CA VAL A 33 -17.11 -4.37 -7.34
C VAL A 33 -16.68 -3.30 -8.31
N VAL A 34 -15.54 -3.51 -8.95
CA VAL A 34 -14.92 -2.54 -9.86
C VAL A 34 -14.72 -3.18 -11.22
N VAL A 35 -15.06 -2.40 -12.24
CA VAL A 35 -14.78 -2.71 -13.64
C VAL A 35 -13.83 -1.66 -14.19
N GLY A 36 -12.85 -2.08 -14.97
CA GLY A 36 -11.92 -1.19 -15.62
C GLY A 36 -11.43 -1.73 -16.96
N GLN A 37 -10.92 -0.82 -17.77
CA GLN A 37 -10.27 -1.12 -19.04
C GLN A 37 -9.19 -0.07 -19.29
N ALA A 38 -8.01 -0.53 -19.66
CA ALA A 38 -6.88 0.32 -19.98
C ALA A 38 -6.58 0.29 -21.48
N GLY A 39 -5.84 1.30 -21.96
CA GLY A 39 -5.29 1.34 -23.31
C GLY A 39 -3.97 2.10 -23.30
N GLY A 40 -3.07 1.75 -24.25
CA GLY A 40 -1.73 2.29 -24.32
C GLY A 40 -0.68 1.42 -23.63
N ASP A 41 0.35 2.04 -23.05
CA ASP A 41 1.46 1.29 -22.44
C ASP A 41 1.09 0.75 -21.06
N ALA A 42 0.96 -0.58 -20.97
CA ALA A 42 0.64 -1.26 -19.70
C ALA A 42 1.69 -1.04 -18.60
N ALA A 43 2.93 -0.68 -18.94
CA ALA A 43 3.99 -0.40 -17.97
C ALA A 43 3.73 0.87 -17.14
N LEU A 44 2.82 1.75 -17.58
CA LEU A 44 2.42 2.95 -16.84
C LEU A 44 1.40 2.67 -15.73
N PHE A 45 0.73 1.52 -15.77
CA PHE A 45 -0.23 1.18 -14.73
C PHE A 45 0.49 0.53 -13.54
N PRO A 46 0.26 1.03 -12.33
CA PRO A 46 0.75 0.36 -11.13
C PRO A 46 0.26 -1.10 -11.09
N ASP A 47 1.17 -2.00 -10.75
CA ASP A 47 0.91 -3.43 -10.58
C ASP A 47 0.28 -4.16 -11.80
N SER A 48 0.31 -3.55 -12.99
CA SER A 48 -0.26 -4.12 -14.23
C SER A 48 -1.71 -4.60 -14.04
N LEU A 49 -2.52 -3.80 -13.32
CA LEU A 49 -3.88 -4.18 -12.92
C LEU A 49 -4.84 -4.32 -14.10
N TYR A 50 -4.60 -3.60 -15.20
CA TYR A 50 -5.50 -3.56 -16.36
C TYR A 50 -4.74 -3.65 -17.67
N ASP A 51 -5.39 -4.20 -18.67
CA ASP A 51 -4.97 -4.23 -20.08
C ASP A 51 -6.12 -3.68 -20.97
N ASP A 52 -6.08 -3.97 -22.26
CA ASP A 52 -7.08 -3.57 -23.25
C ASP A 52 -8.40 -4.36 -23.17
N ASN A 53 -8.46 -5.38 -22.31
CA ASN A 53 -9.69 -6.11 -22.02
C ASN A 53 -10.42 -5.49 -20.83
N VAL A 54 -11.76 -5.64 -20.84
CA VAL A 54 -12.59 -5.25 -19.69
C VAL A 54 -12.36 -6.25 -18.56
N ASP A 55 -11.88 -5.76 -17.42
CA ASP A 55 -11.67 -6.57 -16.22
C ASP A 55 -12.64 -6.15 -15.10
N TRP A 56 -13.25 -7.16 -14.46
CA TRP A 56 -14.19 -7.01 -13.34
C TRP A 56 -13.62 -7.54 -12.03
N LYS A 57 -12.41 -8.07 -12.06
CA LYS A 57 -11.86 -8.89 -11.00
C LYS A 57 -10.82 -8.15 -10.16
N ASN A 58 -9.84 -7.55 -10.82
CA ASN A 58 -8.59 -7.12 -10.17
C ASN A 58 -8.78 -6.21 -8.95
N GLU A 59 -9.70 -5.26 -8.99
CA GLU A 59 -9.97 -4.35 -7.87
C GLU A 59 -11.24 -4.68 -7.10
N SER A 60 -11.93 -5.77 -7.46
CA SER A 60 -13.09 -6.24 -6.71
C SER A 60 -12.65 -6.99 -5.46
N LEU A 61 -13.24 -6.67 -4.32
CA LEU A 61 -12.91 -7.31 -3.04
C LEU A 61 -14.10 -7.33 -2.10
N PHE A 62 -14.01 -8.21 -1.10
CA PHE A 62 -14.92 -8.27 0.03
C PHE A 62 -14.14 -8.53 1.32
N GLY A 63 -14.43 -7.77 2.38
CA GLY A 63 -13.79 -7.91 3.67
C GLY A 63 -14.78 -7.96 4.82
N VAL A 64 -14.41 -8.70 5.86
CA VAL A 64 -15.14 -8.78 7.13
C VAL A 64 -14.16 -8.52 8.27
N GLN A 65 -14.55 -7.67 9.20
CA GLN A 65 -13.82 -7.41 10.43
C GLN A 65 -14.64 -7.86 11.63
N ILE A 66 -13.97 -8.53 12.54
CA ILE A 66 -14.50 -8.98 13.85
C ILE A 66 -13.71 -8.27 14.93
N ASN A 67 -14.40 -7.62 15.83
CA ASN A 67 -13.83 -6.97 17.01
C ASN A 67 -14.49 -7.56 18.25
N ALA A 68 -13.74 -8.32 19.03
CA ALA A 68 -14.21 -8.99 20.25
C ALA A 68 -13.62 -8.29 21.48
N SER A 69 -14.43 -7.56 22.23
CA SER A 69 -14.04 -6.97 23.53
C SER A 69 -13.93 -8.05 24.58
N LEU A 70 -12.71 -8.35 25.03
CA LEU A 70 -12.45 -9.35 26.06
C LEU A 70 -12.66 -8.78 27.47
N ASN A 71 -12.37 -7.50 27.66
CA ASN A 71 -12.69 -6.68 28.81
C ASN A 71 -12.59 -5.20 28.44
N ASP A 72 -12.68 -4.28 29.41
CA ASP A 72 -12.66 -2.82 29.18
C ASP A 72 -11.34 -2.31 28.56
N THR A 73 -10.27 -3.07 28.67
CA THR A 73 -8.91 -2.65 28.24
C THR A 73 -8.41 -3.50 27.05
N VAL A 74 -8.92 -4.72 26.89
CA VAL A 74 -8.36 -5.70 25.92
C VAL A 74 -9.41 -6.11 24.92
N SER A 75 -9.06 -6.06 23.64
CA SER A 75 -9.87 -6.59 22.55
C SER A 75 -9.04 -7.44 21.57
N ALA A 76 -9.68 -8.39 20.93
CA ALA A 76 -9.12 -9.15 19.82
C ALA A 76 -9.73 -8.65 18.50
N VAL A 77 -8.89 -8.38 17.51
CA VAL A 77 -9.32 -7.87 16.20
C VAL A 77 -8.84 -8.82 15.12
N GLY A 78 -9.77 -9.23 14.25
CA GLY A 78 -9.49 -10.01 13.04
C GLY A 78 -10.16 -9.36 11.84
N GLN A 79 -9.42 -9.19 10.76
CA GLN A 79 -9.97 -8.76 9.46
C GLN A 79 -9.52 -9.74 8.39
N ILE A 80 -10.48 -10.24 7.63
CA ILE A 80 -10.27 -11.15 6.51
C ILE A 80 -10.71 -10.43 5.25
N VAL A 81 -9.86 -10.47 4.22
CA VAL A 81 -10.13 -9.87 2.91
C VAL A 81 -9.96 -10.93 1.83
N ALA A 82 -10.91 -10.98 0.90
CA ALA A 82 -10.84 -11.75 -0.34
C ALA A 82 -10.78 -10.78 -1.51
N SER A 83 -9.62 -10.69 -2.17
CA SER A 83 -9.35 -9.78 -3.28
C SER A 83 -9.36 -10.52 -4.62
N GLY A 84 -9.99 -9.93 -5.63
CA GLY A 84 -9.94 -10.44 -7.00
C GLY A 84 -8.54 -10.48 -7.59
N ALA A 85 -7.64 -9.58 -7.16
CA ALA A 85 -6.23 -9.62 -7.52
C ALA A 85 -5.53 -10.92 -7.07
N ASP A 86 -6.07 -11.59 -6.04
CA ASP A 86 -5.56 -12.84 -5.48
C ASP A 86 -6.58 -13.99 -5.67
N ASP A 87 -7.31 -13.98 -6.80
CA ASP A 87 -8.31 -15.01 -7.16
C ASP A 87 -9.41 -15.21 -6.10
N PHE A 88 -9.71 -14.18 -5.30
CA PHE A 88 -10.60 -14.22 -4.15
C PHE A 88 -10.19 -15.25 -3.08
N GLU A 89 -8.91 -15.58 -3.01
CA GLU A 89 -8.39 -16.30 -1.84
C GLU A 89 -8.47 -15.38 -0.62
N ALA A 90 -9.07 -15.90 0.46
CA ALA A 90 -9.25 -15.13 1.67
C ALA A 90 -7.97 -15.18 2.53
N ASP A 91 -7.48 -14.02 2.94
CA ASP A 91 -6.33 -13.89 3.83
C ASP A 91 -6.60 -12.94 4.99
N PHE A 92 -5.85 -13.14 6.09
CA PHE A 92 -5.88 -12.24 7.22
C PHE A 92 -5.10 -10.96 6.93
N ALA A 93 -5.83 -9.86 6.69
CA ALA A 93 -5.25 -8.53 6.63
C ALA A 93 -4.84 -8.05 8.03
N TRP A 94 -5.65 -8.36 9.06
CA TRP A 94 -5.35 -8.07 10.48
C TRP A 94 -5.63 -9.29 11.35
N ALA A 95 -4.81 -9.50 12.36
CA ALA A 95 -5.01 -10.50 13.41
C ALA A 95 -4.16 -10.09 14.62
N TYR A 96 -4.73 -9.31 15.54
CA TYR A 96 -3.98 -8.77 16.68
C TYR A 96 -4.84 -8.66 17.93
N ILE A 97 -4.16 -8.64 19.09
CA ILE A 97 -4.72 -8.22 20.36
C ILE A 97 -4.39 -6.75 20.56
N ASN A 98 -5.40 -5.97 20.93
CA ASN A 98 -5.30 -4.55 21.23
C ASN A 98 -5.48 -4.32 22.71
N PHE A 99 -4.60 -3.48 23.28
CA PHE A 99 -4.66 -3.01 24.66
C PHE A 99 -4.89 -1.49 24.63
N ALA A 100 -5.97 -1.02 25.22
CA ALA A 100 -6.29 0.40 25.35
C ALA A 100 -6.15 0.82 26.82
N PHE A 101 -5.20 1.71 27.12
CA PHE A 101 -4.95 2.20 28.47
C PHE A 101 -5.64 3.54 28.69
N GLU A 102 -5.95 3.89 29.97
CA GLU A 102 -6.76 5.06 30.31
C GLU A 102 -6.15 6.42 29.91
N ASN A 103 -4.84 6.51 29.72
CA ASN A 103 -4.12 7.77 29.48
C ASN A 103 -3.87 8.07 27.99
N GLY A 104 -4.63 7.44 27.09
CA GLY A 104 -4.46 7.58 25.63
C GLY A 104 -3.34 6.73 25.04
N LEU A 105 -2.65 5.93 25.85
CA LEU A 105 -1.71 4.92 25.38
C LEU A 105 -2.46 3.68 24.88
N GLY A 106 -1.94 3.07 23.83
CA GLY A 106 -2.40 1.78 23.33
C GLY A 106 -1.23 0.93 22.89
N MET A 107 -1.49 -0.37 22.80
CA MET A 107 -0.53 -1.36 22.30
C MET A 107 -1.29 -2.37 21.45
N LYS A 108 -0.70 -2.77 20.31
CA LYS A 108 -1.21 -3.87 19.49
C LYS A 108 -0.14 -4.93 19.36
N LEU A 109 -0.52 -6.20 19.40
CA LEU A 109 0.37 -7.36 19.27
C LEU A 109 -0.20 -8.35 18.28
N GLY A 110 0.50 -8.62 17.19
CA GLY A 110 0.08 -9.53 16.12
C GLY A 110 0.23 -8.93 14.73
N ARG A 111 -0.56 -9.44 13.76
CA ARG A 111 -0.56 -8.96 12.38
C ARG A 111 -1.33 -7.66 12.27
N GLN A 112 -0.65 -6.62 11.78
CA GLN A 112 -1.19 -5.26 11.63
C GLN A 112 -0.92 -4.76 10.22
N ARG A 113 -1.69 -3.76 9.78
CA ARG A 113 -1.37 -3.00 8.58
C ARG A 113 -0.13 -2.15 8.84
N LEU A 114 0.78 -2.12 7.89
CA LEU A 114 1.91 -1.21 7.91
C LEU A 114 1.47 0.16 7.38
N ALA A 115 1.51 1.15 8.25
CA ALA A 115 1.00 2.49 7.99
C ALA A 115 2.00 3.34 7.17
N PHE A 116 2.39 2.88 5.97
CA PHE A 116 3.27 3.62 5.06
C PHE A 116 2.65 4.94 4.62
N TYR A 117 1.37 4.92 4.27
CA TYR A 117 0.62 5.99 3.63
C TYR A 117 -0.55 6.40 4.51
N ARG A 118 -1.09 7.56 4.22
CA ARG A 118 -2.24 8.09 4.95
C ARG A 118 -3.44 7.13 4.97
N TYR A 119 -3.75 6.49 3.85
CA TYR A 119 -4.91 5.61 3.73
C TYR A 119 -4.58 4.13 3.99
N SER A 120 -3.36 3.80 4.46
CA SER A 120 -2.93 2.41 4.65
C SER A 120 -3.88 1.60 5.51
N ASP A 121 -4.33 2.12 6.66
CA ASP A 121 -5.16 1.38 7.62
C ASP A 121 -6.53 0.99 7.06
N TYR A 122 -7.06 1.73 6.09
CA TYR A 122 -8.35 1.46 5.45
C TYR A 122 -8.27 1.38 3.93
N LEU A 123 -7.11 0.99 3.42
CA LEU A 123 -6.85 0.86 1.98
C LEU A 123 -7.85 -0.05 1.26
N ASP A 124 -8.30 -1.13 1.93
CA ASP A 124 -9.26 -2.08 1.38
C ASP A 124 -10.73 -1.62 1.54
N VAL A 125 -10.97 -0.55 2.34
CA VAL A 125 -12.30 0.00 2.56
C VAL A 125 -12.60 1.08 1.53
N GLY A 126 -12.93 0.68 0.31
CA GLY A 126 -13.14 1.61 -0.80
C GLY A 126 -14.14 2.73 -0.53
N TYR A 127 -15.11 2.52 0.37
CA TYR A 127 -16.08 3.56 0.77
C TYR A 127 -15.44 4.73 1.55
N ALA A 128 -14.30 4.50 2.24
CA ALA A 128 -13.68 5.47 3.15
C ALA A 128 -12.95 6.64 2.47
N TYR A 129 -12.67 6.57 1.19
CA TYR A 129 -11.98 7.60 0.43
C TYR A 129 -12.71 7.95 -0.88
N PRO A 130 -12.45 9.12 -1.51
CA PRO A 130 -13.27 9.59 -2.62
C PRO A 130 -13.00 8.89 -3.97
N TRP A 131 -11.80 8.36 -4.20
CA TRP A 131 -11.40 7.69 -5.46
C TRP A 131 -11.90 6.25 -5.53
N ILE A 132 -11.82 5.61 -6.70
CA ILE A 132 -11.99 4.15 -6.84
C ILE A 132 -10.81 3.45 -6.15
N ARG A 133 -9.60 3.91 -6.43
CA ARG A 133 -8.32 3.52 -5.80
C ARG A 133 -7.59 4.75 -5.28
N PRO A 134 -6.84 4.68 -4.19
CA PRO A 134 -5.95 5.76 -3.79
C PRO A 134 -4.99 6.15 -4.91
N PRO A 135 -4.52 7.41 -4.96
CA PRO A 135 -3.69 7.91 -6.04
C PRO A 135 -2.45 7.07 -6.32
N SER A 136 -2.40 6.47 -7.51
CA SER A 136 -1.48 5.38 -7.88
C SER A 136 -0.01 5.80 -8.00
N SER A 137 0.30 7.10 -7.97
CA SER A 137 1.70 7.54 -7.87
C SER A 137 2.33 7.13 -6.54
N VAL A 138 1.59 7.23 -5.44
CA VAL A 138 2.10 7.07 -4.09
C VAL A 138 1.92 5.64 -3.56
N TYR A 139 0.74 5.03 -3.75
CA TYR A 139 0.36 3.74 -3.14
C TYR A 139 0.93 2.53 -3.87
N THR A 140 2.27 2.44 -3.98
CA THR A 140 2.99 1.44 -4.79
C THR A 140 3.82 0.43 -3.98
N ALA A 141 3.82 0.50 -2.63
CA ALA A 141 4.54 -0.47 -1.82
C ALA A 141 3.79 -1.81 -1.75
N GLY A 142 4.46 -2.89 -2.16
CA GLY A 142 3.88 -4.24 -2.13
C GLY A 142 3.70 -4.78 -0.70
N LEU A 143 4.53 -4.36 0.25
CA LEU A 143 4.40 -4.76 1.66
C LEU A 143 3.25 -4.01 2.33
N ARG A 144 2.20 -4.74 2.71
CA ARG A 144 0.99 -4.16 3.32
C ARG A 144 0.86 -4.47 4.80
N ASN A 145 1.32 -5.64 5.23
CA ASN A 145 1.14 -6.15 6.58
C ASN A 145 2.48 -6.38 7.28
N VAL A 146 2.45 -6.38 8.60
CA VAL A 146 3.59 -6.65 9.46
C VAL A 146 3.12 -7.45 10.68
N ASP A 147 3.89 -8.45 11.08
CA ASP A 147 3.71 -9.22 12.30
C ASP A 147 4.64 -8.62 13.36
N GLY A 148 4.06 -8.05 14.43
CA GLY A 148 4.88 -7.32 15.39
C GLY A 148 4.11 -6.70 16.55
N ILE A 149 4.76 -5.75 17.19
CA ILE A 149 4.21 -4.95 18.29
C ILE A 149 4.20 -3.48 17.91
N SER A 150 3.11 -2.79 18.19
CA SER A 150 3.06 -1.34 18.09
C SER A 150 2.57 -0.71 19.38
N PHE A 151 3.07 0.50 19.64
CA PHE A 151 2.64 1.38 20.69
C PHE A 151 2.09 2.65 20.06
N ASN A 152 0.95 3.11 20.53
CA ASN A 152 0.36 4.36 20.05
C ASN A 152 -0.01 5.26 21.24
N TYR A 153 0.01 6.55 20.99
CA TYR A 153 -0.40 7.57 21.95
C TYR A 153 -1.28 8.61 21.26
N ALA A 154 -2.48 8.77 21.79
CA ALA A 154 -3.43 9.77 21.33
C ALA A 154 -3.62 10.84 22.43
N HIS A 155 -3.54 12.12 22.06
CA HIS A 155 -3.69 13.24 22.97
C HIS A 155 -4.39 14.41 22.29
N SER A 156 -5.39 14.97 22.98
CA SER A 156 -6.11 16.16 22.52
C SER A 156 -5.76 17.36 23.40
N PHE A 157 -5.49 18.51 22.77
CA PHE A 157 -5.18 19.78 23.45
C PHE A 157 -5.82 20.96 22.71
N GLY A 158 -6.87 21.52 23.31
CA GLY A 158 -7.71 22.53 22.66
C GLY A 158 -8.39 21.95 21.41
N SER A 159 -8.23 22.61 20.26
CA SER A 159 -8.75 22.15 18.97
C SER A 159 -7.80 21.16 18.23
N TRP A 160 -6.70 20.77 18.84
CA TRP A 160 -5.73 19.87 18.25
C TRP A 160 -5.90 18.45 18.75
N ASN A 161 -5.85 17.49 17.85
CA ASN A 161 -5.73 16.07 18.14
C ASN A 161 -4.41 15.56 17.58
N SER A 162 -3.59 14.94 18.42
CA SER A 162 -2.31 14.37 18.05
C SER A 162 -2.34 12.87 18.24
N TYR A 163 -1.83 12.13 17.27
CA TYR A 163 -1.63 10.69 17.34
C TYR A 163 -0.19 10.34 16.93
N ALA A 164 0.46 9.51 17.73
CA ALA A 164 1.79 8.99 17.40
C ALA A 164 1.77 7.47 17.53
N GLN A 165 2.46 6.78 16.61
CA GLN A 165 2.62 5.33 16.64
C GLN A 165 4.09 4.97 16.41
N PHE A 166 4.59 4.04 17.20
CA PHE A 166 5.83 3.32 16.94
C PHE A 166 5.51 1.84 16.76
N LEU A 167 6.09 1.21 15.72
CA LEU A 167 5.92 -0.20 15.43
C LEU A 167 7.28 -0.85 15.21
N TYR A 168 7.45 -2.06 15.75
CA TYR A 168 8.57 -2.95 15.50
C TYR A 168 8.05 -4.33 15.11
N GLY A 169 8.59 -4.89 14.02
CA GLY A 169 8.17 -6.21 13.56
C GLY A 169 8.90 -6.69 12.32
N GLY A 170 8.25 -7.62 11.63
CA GLY A 170 8.74 -8.19 10.37
C GLY A 170 7.60 -8.79 9.56
N TYR A 171 7.97 -9.30 8.39
CA TYR A 171 7.06 -9.99 7.49
C TYR A 171 7.84 -11.02 6.67
N GLU A 172 7.27 -12.19 6.47
CA GLU A 172 7.79 -13.19 5.54
C GLU A 172 6.62 -13.80 4.77
N GLY A 173 6.68 -13.71 3.45
CA GLY A 173 5.62 -14.22 2.57
C GLY A 173 5.71 -13.69 1.15
N ASP A 174 4.72 -14.02 0.38
CA ASP A 174 4.61 -13.56 -1.00
C ASP A 174 4.10 -12.11 -1.03
N VAL A 175 4.71 -11.30 -1.90
CA VAL A 175 4.24 -9.95 -2.24
C VAL A 175 4.10 -9.84 -3.75
N LYS A 176 3.11 -9.08 -4.19
CA LYS A 176 2.88 -8.84 -5.61
C LYS A 176 3.37 -7.44 -5.96
N VAL A 177 4.36 -7.35 -6.84
CA VAL A 177 4.94 -6.10 -7.31
C VAL A 177 4.98 -6.12 -8.83
N GLY A 178 4.37 -5.14 -9.48
CA GLY A 178 4.29 -5.07 -10.94
C GLY A 178 3.63 -6.30 -11.57
N GLY A 179 2.60 -6.87 -10.90
CA GLY A 179 1.93 -8.10 -11.35
C GLY A 179 2.70 -9.40 -11.11
N VAL A 180 3.93 -9.34 -10.60
CA VAL A 180 4.79 -10.51 -10.35
C VAL A 180 4.80 -10.86 -8.87
N VAL A 181 4.53 -12.13 -8.54
CA VAL A 181 4.66 -12.65 -7.18
C VAL A 181 6.14 -12.88 -6.86
N GLN A 182 6.60 -12.32 -5.76
CA GLN A 182 7.97 -12.43 -5.27
C GLN A 182 7.95 -12.81 -3.80
N GLN A 183 8.88 -13.65 -3.37
CA GLN A 183 9.09 -13.91 -1.96
C GLN A 183 9.85 -12.74 -1.34
N GLN A 184 9.25 -12.14 -0.32
CA GLN A 184 9.87 -11.08 0.45
C GLN A 184 10.00 -11.48 1.91
N LYS A 185 11.19 -11.23 2.45
CA LYS A 185 11.45 -11.25 3.88
C LYS A 185 11.83 -9.85 4.34
N THR A 186 11.11 -9.34 5.32
CA THR A 186 11.37 -8.05 5.96
C THR A 186 11.67 -8.30 7.43
N GLU A 187 12.84 -7.90 7.87
CA GLU A 187 13.31 -8.08 9.25
C GLU A 187 13.58 -6.71 9.89
N ASN A 188 13.48 -6.66 11.22
CA ASN A 188 13.84 -5.48 12.02
C ASN A 188 13.18 -4.18 11.51
N LEU A 189 11.96 -4.29 10.99
CA LEU A 189 11.20 -3.13 10.56
C LEU A 189 10.91 -2.24 11.76
N MET A 190 11.38 -1.00 11.70
CA MET A 190 10.99 0.08 12.60
C MET A 190 10.14 1.06 11.82
N SER A 191 9.03 1.47 12.42
CA SER A 191 8.08 2.41 11.82
C SER A 191 7.68 3.45 12.86
N PHE A 192 7.69 4.72 12.45
CA PHE A 192 7.18 5.83 13.22
C PHE A 192 6.16 6.60 12.37
N VAL A 193 5.01 6.90 12.97
CA VAL A 193 3.94 7.72 12.37
C VAL A 193 3.55 8.79 13.37
N TRP A 194 3.36 10.01 12.89
CA TRP A 194 2.77 11.10 13.66
C TRP A 194 1.72 11.82 12.84
N GLU A 195 0.57 12.03 13.46
CA GLU A 195 -0.59 12.71 12.86
C GLU A 195 -1.02 13.88 13.77
N LEU A 196 -1.42 14.96 13.13
CA LEU A 196 -1.94 16.14 13.77
C LEU A 196 -3.19 16.61 13.03
N ASP A 197 -4.30 16.68 13.74
CA ASP A 197 -5.57 17.20 13.25
C ASP A 197 -5.90 18.50 13.97
N TYR A 198 -6.35 19.52 13.25
CA TYR A 198 -6.84 20.76 13.81
C TYR A 198 -8.31 20.95 13.44
N ASP A 199 -9.18 20.82 14.44
CA ASP A 199 -10.64 21.09 14.35
C ASP A 199 -11.30 20.41 13.15
N SER A 200 -10.76 19.26 12.72
CA SER A 200 -11.20 18.44 11.59
C SER A 200 -11.13 19.12 10.20
N TRP A 201 -10.63 20.36 10.10
CA TRP A 201 -10.49 21.03 8.81
C TRP A 201 -9.05 21.02 8.25
N ALA A 202 -8.04 20.80 9.09
CA ALA A 202 -6.66 20.67 8.66
C ALA A 202 -6.01 19.43 9.28
N PHE A 203 -5.34 18.64 8.45
CA PHE A 203 -4.67 17.41 8.85
C PHE A 203 -3.26 17.39 8.28
N LEU A 204 -2.31 16.96 9.10
CA LEU A 204 -0.91 16.71 8.73
C LEU A 204 -0.51 15.33 9.22
N ARG A 205 0.22 14.59 8.40
CA ARG A 205 0.83 13.31 8.73
C ARG A 205 2.28 13.27 8.30
N LEU A 206 3.12 12.67 9.14
CA LEU A 206 4.50 12.33 8.85
C LEU A 206 4.71 10.86 9.17
N SER A 207 5.40 10.13 8.31
CA SER A 207 5.82 8.77 8.61
C SER A 207 7.26 8.50 8.19
N TYR A 208 7.93 7.61 8.94
CA TYR A 208 9.26 7.16 8.62
C TYR A 208 9.40 5.67 8.94
N HIS A 209 9.91 4.92 7.96
CA HIS A 209 10.00 3.46 8.06
C HIS A 209 11.38 2.99 7.62
N LEU A 210 11.90 2.01 8.34
CA LEU A 210 13.22 1.39 8.12
C LEU A 210 13.04 -0.14 8.03
N PRO A 211 12.52 -0.67 6.92
CA PRO A 211 12.51 -2.12 6.69
C PRO A 211 13.89 -2.60 6.24
N ARG A 212 14.32 -3.74 6.76
CA ARG A 212 15.45 -4.49 6.23
C ARG A 212 14.90 -5.63 5.37
N ASN A 213 15.09 -5.52 4.06
CA ASN A 213 14.44 -6.38 3.08
C ASN A 213 15.40 -7.37 2.43
N SER A 214 14.93 -8.60 2.25
CA SER A 214 15.47 -9.55 1.27
C SER A 214 14.36 -9.87 0.28
N VAL A 215 14.65 -9.64 -1.00
CA VAL A 215 13.72 -9.93 -2.10
C VAL A 215 14.44 -10.81 -3.10
N ARG A 216 13.81 -11.91 -3.51
CA ARG A 216 14.38 -12.83 -4.48
C ARG A 216 13.62 -12.76 -5.80
N GLY A 217 14.40 -12.67 -6.90
CA GLY A 217 13.87 -12.66 -8.25
C GLY A 217 14.82 -13.35 -9.23
N VAL A 218 14.33 -14.33 -9.97
CA VAL A 218 15.14 -15.24 -10.80
C VAL A 218 16.15 -14.54 -11.70
N ALA A 219 15.76 -13.44 -12.36
CA ALA A 219 16.64 -12.74 -13.30
C ALA A 219 17.79 -12.01 -12.58
N LEU A 220 17.49 -11.36 -11.44
CA LEU A 220 18.49 -10.66 -10.64
C LEU A 220 19.44 -11.65 -9.96
N ASP A 221 18.89 -12.71 -9.36
CA ASP A 221 19.68 -13.75 -8.68
C ASP A 221 20.66 -14.39 -9.65
N THR A 222 20.24 -14.67 -10.90
CA THR A 222 21.13 -15.20 -11.95
C THR A 222 22.28 -14.25 -12.28
N LEU A 223 22.06 -12.93 -12.28
CA LEU A 223 23.10 -11.95 -12.52
C LEU A 223 24.06 -11.84 -11.32
N VAL A 224 23.53 -11.84 -10.11
CA VAL A 224 24.28 -11.87 -8.86
C VAL A 224 25.17 -13.12 -8.77
N ASP A 225 24.63 -14.31 -9.03
CA ASP A 225 25.38 -15.56 -9.03
C ASP A 225 26.49 -15.57 -10.07
N ALA A 226 26.24 -15.00 -11.26
CA ALA A 226 27.25 -14.89 -12.30
C ALA A 226 28.41 -13.94 -11.91
N LEU A 227 28.13 -12.84 -11.21
CA LEU A 227 29.17 -11.95 -10.68
C LEU A 227 30.00 -12.63 -9.57
N ILE A 228 29.37 -13.43 -8.71
CA ILE A 228 30.06 -14.24 -7.69
C ILE A 228 30.99 -15.25 -8.36
N ALA A 229 30.50 -15.97 -9.36
CA ALA A 229 31.28 -16.97 -10.11
C ALA A 229 32.46 -16.35 -10.86
N ASP A 230 32.34 -15.09 -11.29
CA ASP A 230 33.42 -14.31 -11.93
C ASP A 230 34.43 -13.70 -10.92
N GLY A 231 34.25 -13.99 -9.62
CA GLY A 231 35.17 -13.52 -8.56
C GLY A 231 34.87 -12.09 -8.08
N ARG A 232 33.68 -11.57 -8.27
CA ARG A 232 33.24 -10.21 -7.88
C ARG A 232 32.13 -10.21 -6.83
N PRO A 233 32.32 -10.88 -5.66
CA PRO A 233 31.28 -11.01 -4.65
C PRO A 233 30.86 -9.65 -4.03
N GLU A 234 31.75 -8.66 -3.98
CA GLU A 234 31.46 -7.32 -3.45
C GLU A 234 30.48 -6.57 -4.37
N LEU A 235 30.68 -6.61 -5.68
CA LEU A 235 29.76 -6.01 -6.65
C LEU A 235 28.40 -6.75 -6.66
N ALA A 236 28.43 -8.08 -6.57
CA ALA A 236 27.24 -8.90 -6.44
C ALA A 236 26.41 -8.52 -5.21
N SER A 237 27.04 -8.29 -4.04
CA SER A 237 26.36 -7.91 -2.80
C SER A 237 25.72 -6.51 -2.87
N ARG A 238 26.33 -5.57 -3.59
CA ARG A 238 25.78 -4.22 -3.82
C ARG A 238 24.65 -4.20 -4.86
N LEU A 239 24.55 -5.22 -5.68
CA LEU A 239 23.45 -5.39 -6.64
C LEU A 239 22.29 -6.19 -6.02
N ALA A 240 22.57 -7.11 -5.12
CA ALA A 240 21.57 -7.98 -4.51
C ALA A 240 20.64 -7.22 -3.54
N THR A 241 19.45 -7.77 -3.33
CA THR A 241 18.55 -7.34 -2.25
C THR A 241 18.55 -8.42 -1.17
N ASP A 242 19.62 -8.51 -0.42
CA ASP A 242 19.75 -9.44 0.70
C ASP A 242 20.07 -8.68 1.99
N GLY A 243 19.06 -8.54 2.84
CA GLY A 243 19.16 -7.77 4.09
C GLY A 243 19.44 -6.28 3.88
N ASP A 244 19.01 -5.72 2.74
CA ASP A 244 19.22 -4.30 2.42
C ASP A 244 18.23 -3.41 3.17
N THR A 245 18.71 -2.30 3.74
CA THR A 245 17.90 -1.32 4.46
C THR A 245 17.29 -0.35 3.48
N ALA A 246 15.95 -0.31 3.44
CA ALA A 246 15.22 0.76 2.76
C ALA A 246 14.88 1.87 3.76
N LYS A 247 14.89 3.11 3.28
CA LYS A 247 14.42 4.29 3.99
C LYS A 247 13.18 4.81 3.29
N PHE A 248 12.06 4.81 3.99
CA PHE A 248 10.81 5.33 3.46
C PHE A 248 10.38 6.52 4.32
N PHE A 249 10.11 7.64 3.67
CA PHE A 249 9.55 8.84 4.28
C PHE A 249 8.26 9.22 3.58
N GLU A 250 7.27 9.70 4.34
CA GLU A 250 6.05 10.26 3.80
C GLU A 250 5.65 11.52 4.57
N ILE A 251 5.11 12.49 3.83
CA ILE A 251 4.35 13.62 4.36
C ILE A 251 3.01 13.71 3.62
N ALA A 252 1.92 13.78 4.36
CA ALA A 252 0.59 13.96 3.82
C ALA A 252 -0.15 15.10 4.51
N GLY A 253 -1.01 15.79 3.77
CA GLY A 253 -1.84 16.86 4.27
C GLY A 253 -3.23 16.86 3.68
N GLN A 254 -4.18 17.37 4.46
CA GLN A 254 -5.53 17.67 3.99
C GLN A 254 -5.99 19.00 4.52
N VAL A 255 -6.70 19.75 3.68
CA VAL A 255 -7.50 20.89 4.07
C VAL A 255 -8.94 20.63 3.64
N ASP A 256 -9.89 20.70 4.57
CA ASP A 256 -11.32 20.50 4.36
C ASP A 256 -12.09 21.76 4.75
N LEU A 257 -12.64 22.44 3.75
CA LEU A 257 -13.38 23.69 3.89
C LEU A 257 -14.90 23.47 3.77
N GLY A 258 -15.38 22.31 4.21
CA GLY A 258 -16.76 21.90 4.08
C GLY A 258 -17.09 21.38 2.69
N ASN A 259 -17.45 22.23 1.74
CA ASN A 259 -17.73 21.76 0.38
C ASN A 259 -16.45 21.44 -0.40
N TRP A 260 -15.38 22.21 -0.24
CA TRP A 260 -14.09 21.98 -0.90
C TRP A 260 -13.13 21.21 0.01
N PHE A 261 -12.41 20.29 -0.55
CA PHE A 261 -11.28 19.67 0.12
C PHE A 261 -10.09 19.51 -0.84
N VAL A 262 -8.89 19.57 -0.25
CA VAL A 262 -7.62 19.33 -0.93
C VAL A 262 -6.86 18.27 -0.16
N ASN A 263 -6.35 17.25 -0.85
CA ASN A 263 -5.44 16.24 -0.32
C ASN A 263 -4.13 16.30 -1.08
N ALA A 264 -3.01 16.16 -0.39
CA ALA A 264 -1.71 16.00 -0.99
C ALA A 264 -0.86 15.02 -0.18
N GLU A 265 -0.03 14.26 -0.85
CA GLU A 265 0.88 13.31 -0.23
C GLU A 265 2.17 13.23 -1.05
N PHE A 266 3.31 13.17 -0.39
CA PHE A 266 4.63 12.99 -0.97
C PHE A 266 5.34 11.86 -0.25
N THR A 267 6.02 11.00 -1.00
CA THR A 267 6.84 9.93 -0.49
C THR A 267 8.24 9.96 -1.08
N SER A 268 9.22 9.53 -0.28
CA SER A 268 10.59 9.29 -0.74
C SER A 268 11.03 7.91 -0.29
N ARG A 269 11.60 7.15 -1.22
CA ARG A 269 12.12 5.79 -0.98
C ARG A 269 13.55 5.71 -1.44
N LYS A 270 14.45 5.29 -0.54
CA LYS A 270 15.87 5.11 -0.83
C LYS A 270 16.34 3.78 -0.28
N ARG A 271 17.36 3.20 -0.93
CA ARG A 271 18.03 2.00 -0.44
C ARG A 271 19.49 2.29 -0.10
N GLU A 272 20.03 1.58 0.87
CA GLU A 272 21.45 1.73 1.25
C GLU A 272 22.38 1.04 0.27
N ASN A 273 21.95 -0.12 -0.22
CA ASN A 273 22.59 -0.90 -1.27
C ASN A 273 21.56 -1.23 -2.34
N ALA A 274 21.62 -2.39 -2.98
CA ALA A 274 20.69 -2.84 -4.01
C ALA A 274 20.59 -1.84 -5.18
N ALA A 275 21.73 -1.59 -5.83
CA ALA A 275 21.90 -0.60 -6.90
C ALA A 275 20.94 -0.74 -8.10
N HIS A 276 20.22 -1.86 -8.22
CA HIS A 276 19.18 -2.06 -9.23
C HIS A 276 17.84 -1.38 -8.88
N PHE A 277 17.69 -0.82 -7.67
CA PHE A 277 16.55 0.01 -7.33
C PHE A 277 16.89 1.49 -7.46
N SER A 278 16.00 2.23 -8.11
CA SER A 278 16.06 3.68 -8.19
C SER A 278 15.71 4.35 -6.87
N ASP A 279 16.31 5.49 -6.59
CA ASP A 279 15.80 6.41 -5.58
C ASP A 279 14.47 7.01 -6.08
N LYS A 280 13.38 6.82 -5.33
CA LYS A 280 12.04 7.21 -5.77
C LYS A 280 11.49 8.40 -5.00
N GLN A 281 10.83 9.29 -5.73
CA GLN A 281 10.05 10.39 -5.19
C GLN A 281 8.70 10.42 -5.90
N ASP A 282 7.65 10.18 -5.14
CA ASP A 282 6.31 10.05 -5.68
C ASP A 282 5.38 11.03 -4.94
N TRP A 283 4.46 11.69 -5.65
CA TRP A 283 3.51 12.59 -5.03
C TRP A 283 2.20 12.72 -5.80
N TYR A 284 1.18 13.19 -5.12
CA TYR A 284 -0.06 13.65 -5.75
C TYR A 284 -0.65 14.85 -5.03
N THR A 285 -1.53 15.56 -5.76
CA THR A 285 -2.47 16.53 -5.21
C THR A 285 -3.85 16.26 -5.80
N SER A 286 -4.87 16.31 -4.97
CA SER A 286 -6.27 16.10 -5.36
C SER A 286 -7.16 17.17 -4.78
N VAL A 287 -8.08 17.69 -5.61
CA VAL A 287 -9.12 18.66 -5.21
C VAL A 287 -10.48 18.03 -5.46
N GLY A 288 -11.36 18.11 -4.48
CA GLY A 288 -12.74 17.65 -4.61
C GLY A 288 -13.75 18.70 -4.13
N TYR A 289 -14.97 18.59 -4.64
CA TYR A 289 -16.08 19.46 -4.26
C TYR A 289 -17.34 18.64 -3.95
N ARG A 290 -17.90 18.80 -2.75
CA ARG A 290 -19.13 18.13 -2.31
C ARG A 290 -20.34 18.93 -2.74
N ALA A 291 -21.09 18.40 -3.71
CA ALA A 291 -22.33 18.96 -4.25
C ALA A 291 -23.52 18.02 -3.90
N GLY A 292 -23.98 18.07 -2.65
CA GLY A 292 -25.00 17.14 -2.14
C GLY A 292 -24.47 15.70 -2.15
N ALA A 293 -25.12 14.79 -2.87
CA ALA A 293 -24.70 13.40 -3.00
C ALA A 293 -23.57 13.18 -4.00
N PHE A 294 -23.15 14.20 -4.74
CA PHE A 294 -22.10 14.09 -5.77
C PHE A 294 -20.81 14.75 -5.31
N THR A 295 -19.70 14.09 -5.59
CA THR A 295 -18.35 14.63 -5.31
C THR A 295 -17.48 14.47 -6.55
N PRO A 296 -17.45 15.44 -7.48
CA PRO A 296 -16.43 15.50 -8.50
C PRO A 296 -15.06 15.77 -7.88
N LEU A 297 -14.02 15.19 -8.48
CA LEU A 297 -12.63 15.35 -8.03
C LEU A 297 -11.68 15.35 -9.21
N LEU A 298 -10.56 16.06 -9.04
CA LEU A 298 -9.46 16.10 -9.99
C LEU A 298 -8.17 15.80 -9.22
N THR A 299 -7.38 14.88 -9.75
CA THR A 299 -6.10 14.48 -9.16
C THR A 299 -4.99 14.61 -10.20
N TYR A 300 -3.87 15.15 -9.79
CA TYR A 300 -2.62 15.10 -10.53
C TYR A 300 -1.56 14.41 -9.68
N GLY A 301 -0.80 13.51 -10.27
CA GLY A 301 0.28 12.80 -9.60
C GLY A 301 1.48 12.59 -10.50
N HIS A 302 2.64 12.40 -9.88
CA HIS A 302 3.91 12.18 -10.53
C HIS A 302 4.74 11.14 -9.79
N ARG A 303 5.47 10.33 -10.53
CA ARG A 303 6.44 9.35 -10.04
C ARG A 303 7.79 9.61 -10.67
N SER A 304 8.82 9.68 -9.85
CA SER A 304 10.19 9.68 -10.34
C SER A 304 11.02 8.58 -9.70
N GLY A 305 11.94 8.02 -10.47
CA GLY A 305 12.88 7.02 -10.02
C GLY A 305 14.22 7.23 -10.68
N ASP A 306 15.18 7.80 -9.94
CA ASP A 306 16.53 8.09 -10.41
C ASP A 306 17.39 6.82 -10.32
N PRO A 307 17.81 6.22 -11.46
CA PRO A 307 18.62 5.01 -11.46
C PRO A 307 20.05 5.29 -10.97
N GLN A 308 20.63 4.36 -10.20
CA GLN A 308 21.96 4.48 -9.62
C GLN A 308 23.06 4.20 -10.67
N LEU A 309 23.18 5.04 -11.69
CA LEU A 309 24.10 4.83 -12.82
C LEU A 309 25.58 4.90 -12.43
N GLU A 310 25.92 5.57 -11.33
CA GLU A 310 27.28 5.60 -10.76
C GLU A 310 27.81 4.21 -10.38
N PHE A 311 26.92 3.23 -10.16
CA PHE A 311 27.34 1.85 -9.94
C PHE A 311 28.03 1.24 -11.19
N LEU A 312 27.73 1.76 -12.38
CA LEU A 312 28.36 1.31 -13.63
C LEU A 312 29.82 1.71 -13.75
N ASP A 313 30.30 2.69 -13.00
CA ASP A 313 31.71 3.11 -12.98
C ASP A 313 32.63 2.01 -12.43
N GLU A 314 32.07 1.02 -11.73
CA GLU A 314 32.78 -0.17 -11.25
C GLU A 314 33.07 -1.19 -12.39
N PHE A 315 32.51 -0.99 -13.56
CA PHE A 315 32.64 -1.87 -14.72
C PHE A 315 33.28 -1.14 -15.88
N ALA A 316 34.29 -1.76 -16.50
CA ALA A 316 34.83 -1.21 -17.74
C ALA A 316 33.77 -1.26 -18.85
N PRO A 317 33.73 -0.31 -19.81
CA PRO A 317 32.71 -0.30 -20.88
C PRO A 317 32.66 -1.56 -21.74
N ASN A 318 33.75 -2.32 -21.83
CA ASN A 318 33.85 -3.60 -22.54
C ASN A 318 33.69 -4.83 -21.63
N ASP A 319 33.34 -4.62 -20.37
CA ASP A 319 33.07 -5.70 -19.42
C ASP A 319 31.83 -6.50 -19.84
N PRO A 320 31.88 -7.84 -19.85
CA PRO A 320 30.74 -8.67 -20.26
C PRO A 320 29.49 -8.49 -19.37
N PHE A 321 29.63 -7.95 -18.16
CA PHE A 321 28.52 -7.65 -17.25
C PHE A 321 27.95 -6.24 -17.41
N TYR A 322 28.70 -5.30 -18.00
CA TYR A 322 28.29 -3.88 -18.08
C TYR A 322 26.85 -3.69 -18.58
N ASN A 323 26.51 -4.22 -19.74
CA ASN A 323 25.18 -4.08 -20.31
C ASN A 323 24.08 -4.80 -19.51
N ARG A 324 24.40 -5.93 -18.89
CA ARG A 324 23.45 -6.68 -18.06
C ARG A 324 23.12 -5.91 -16.78
N VAL A 325 24.12 -5.36 -16.12
CA VAL A 325 23.98 -4.53 -14.92
C VAL A 325 23.24 -3.23 -15.28
N ARG A 326 23.64 -2.56 -16.36
CA ARG A 326 22.97 -1.33 -16.84
C ARG A 326 21.47 -1.57 -17.09
N ASN A 327 21.13 -2.65 -17.76
CA ASN A 327 19.72 -2.99 -18.03
C ASN A 327 18.94 -3.31 -16.74
N ALA A 328 19.59 -3.93 -15.75
CA ALA A 328 18.98 -4.19 -14.46
C ALA A 328 18.68 -2.89 -13.69
N ILE A 329 19.61 -1.93 -13.72
CA ILE A 329 19.45 -0.62 -13.08
C ILE A 329 18.38 0.23 -13.79
N LEU A 330 18.41 0.32 -15.12
CA LEU A 330 17.47 1.12 -15.91
C LEU A 330 16.04 0.56 -15.90
N LYS A 331 15.85 -0.71 -15.51
CA LYS A 331 14.51 -1.31 -15.44
C LYS A 331 13.59 -0.62 -14.42
N ASP A 332 14.17 -0.02 -13.37
CA ASP A 332 13.44 0.66 -12.29
C ASP A 332 13.41 2.19 -12.45
N GLU A 333 13.91 2.72 -13.60
CA GLU A 333 13.80 4.14 -13.96
C GLU A 333 12.33 4.54 -14.15
N LEU A 334 11.93 5.67 -13.56
CA LEU A 334 10.58 6.21 -13.63
C LEU A 334 10.62 7.72 -13.83
N ASP A 335 9.79 8.22 -14.73
CA ASP A 335 9.48 9.64 -14.90
C ASP A 335 8.08 9.74 -15.53
N ASP A 336 7.07 9.48 -14.69
CA ASP A 336 5.70 9.30 -15.13
C ASP A 336 4.78 10.27 -14.39
N SER A 337 3.83 10.85 -15.11
CA SER A 337 2.78 11.68 -14.54
C SER A 337 1.39 11.20 -14.97
N TYR A 338 0.37 11.58 -14.22
CA TYR A 338 -1.02 11.34 -14.61
C TYR A 338 -1.94 12.45 -14.16
N ILE A 339 -3.05 12.58 -14.88
CA ILE A 339 -4.21 13.37 -14.49
C ILE A 339 -5.43 12.45 -14.44
N SER A 340 -6.19 12.52 -13.35
CA SER A 340 -7.42 11.74 -13.16
C SER A 340 -8.60 12.66 -12.86
N ALA A 341 -9.71 12.44 -13.57
CA ALA A 341 -10.99 13.05 -13.28
C ALA A 341 -11.94 12.00 -12.75
N GLY A 342 -12.46 12.20 -11.54
CA GLY A 342 -13.33 11.26 -10.84
C GLY A 342 -14.67 11.87 -10.45
N LEU A 343 -15.66 11.01 -10.25
CA LEU A 343 -16.97 11.35 -9.70
C LEU A 343 -17.39 10.28 -8.69
N ARG A 344 -17.72 10.68 -7.49
CA ARG A 344 -18.37 9.84 -6.48
C ARG A 344 -19.84 10.27 -6.36
N TRP A 345 -20.74 9.28 -6.32
CA TRP A 345 -22.17 9.47 -6.07
C TRP A 345 -22.60 8.59 -4.89
N ASP A 346 -22.87 9.23 -3.76
CA ASP A 346 -23.40 8.60 -2.54
C ASP A 346 -24.92 8.45 -2.66
N PHE A 347 -25.37 7.34 -3.25
CA PHE A 347 -26.80 7.09 -3.49
C PHE A 347 -27.51 6.39 -2.33
N LEU A 348 -26.74 5.81 -1.39
CA LEU A 348 -27.20 5.30 -0.10
C LEU A 348 -26.24 5.76 0.99
N SER A 349 -26.64 5.67 2.25
CA SER A 349 -25.85 6.15 3.39
C SER A 349 -24.48 5.47 3.55
N ASN A 350 -24.34 4.26 3.04
CA ASN A 350 -23.15 3.42 3.17
C ASN A 350 -22.72 2.79 1.84
N THR A 351 -23.21 3.32 0.71
CA THR A 351 -22.92 2.80 -0.63
C THR A 351 -22.74 3.94 -1.62
N ALA A 352 -21.69 3.90 -2.40
CA ALA A 352 -21.41 4.89 -3.43
C ALA A 352 -21.06 4.23 -4.77
N LEU A 353 -21.47 4.88 -5.87
CA LEU A 353 -20.94 4.65 -7.20
C LEU A 353 -19.76 5.60 -7.43
N LYS A 354 -18.69 5.09 -7.97
CA LYS A 354 -17.52 5.89 -8.35
C LYS A 354 -17.19 5.66 -9.82
N LEU A 355 -16.82 6.72 -10.49
CA LEU A 355 -16.35 6.73 -11.88
C LEU A 355 -15.02 7.44 -11.93
N ASP A 356 -14.10 6.99 -12.78
CA ASP A 356 -12.81 7.61 -12.92
C ASP A 356 -12.26 7.43 -14.35
N TYR A 357 -11.64 8.48 -14.86
CA TYR A 357 -10.87 8.48 -16.07
C TYR A 357 -9.49 9.04 -15.76
N THR A 358 -8.46 8.26 -16.04
CA THR A 358 -7.06 8.64 -15.79
C THR A 358 -6.27 8.56 -17.09
N ARG A 359 -5.49 9.61 -17.39
CA ARG A 359 -4.51 9.63 -18.47
C ARG A 359 -3.12 9.65 -17.86
N PHE A 360 -2.28 8.74 -18.32
CA PHE A 360 -0.87 8.62 -17.95
C PHE A 360 0.01 9.09 -19.09
N SER A 361 1.14 9.72 -18.75
CA SER A 361 2.21 10.08 -19.67
C SER A 361 3.57 9.77 -19.04
N SER A 362 4.56 9.49 -19.87
CA SER A 362 5.94 9.23 -19.43
C SER A 362 6.92 10.06 -20.23
N ASP A 363 7.90 10.65 -19.56
CA ASP A 363 9.03 11.34 -20.20
C ASP A 363 10.15 10.36 -20.60
N ILE A 364 10.03 9.08 -20.24
CA ILE A 364 10.93 8.03 -20.71
C ILE A 364 10.59 7.66 -22.16
N SER A 365 11.50 7.94 -23.07
CA SER A 365 11.28 7.86 -24.54
C SER A 365 10.88 6.47 -25.07
N THR A 366 11.04 5.42 -24.28
CA THR A 366 10.66 4.04 -24.66
C THR A 366 9.23 3.68 -24.27
N ARG A 367 8.50 4.57 -23.58
CA ARG A 367 7.13 4.35 -23.10
C ARG A 367 6.14 5.21 -23.91
N LEU A 368 4.94 4.68 -24.08
CA LEU A 368 3.82 5.37 -24.73
C LEU A 368 2.82 5.85 -23.69
N ASP A 369 2.04 6.87 -24.03
CA ASP A 369 0.91 7.31 -23.20
C ASP A 369 -0.10 6.17 -23.01
N ALA A 370 -0.78 6.22 -21.87
CA ALA A 370 -1.81 5.26 -21.51
C ALA A 370 -3.04 5.95 -20.91
N HIS A 371 -4.17 5.25 -20.89
CA HIS A 371 -5.38 5.72 -20.24
C HIS A 371 -6.13 4.57 -19.57
N LEU A 372 -6.84 4.88 -18.50
CA LEU A 372 -7.67 3.94 -17.75
C LEU A 372 -9.05 4.55 -17.53
N ILE A 373 -10.08 3.77 -17.83
CA ILE A 373 -11.46 4.07 -17.47
C ILE A 373 -11.91 3.04 -16.45
N SER A 374 -12.49 3.47 -15.35
CA SER A 374 -13.03 2.55 -14.35
C SER A 374 -14.33 3.05 -13.74
N ALA A 375 -15.14 2.09 -13.30
CA ALA A 375 -16.37 2.31 -12.54
C ALA A 375 -16.44 1.29 -11.41
N GLY A 376 -16.95 1.70 -10.23
CA GLY A 376 -17.06 0.80 -9.10
C GLY A 376 -18.21 1.16 -8.17
N VAL A 377 -18.85 0.14 -7.63
CA VAL A 377 -19.76 0.27 -6.49
C VAL A 377 -19.01 -0.16 -5.24
N VAL A 378 -18.96 0.73 -4.26
CA VAL A 378 -18.26 0.53 -2.98
C VAL A 378 -19.27 0.63 -1.84
N PHE A 379 -19.13 -0.21 -0.81
CA PHE A 379 -20.06 -0.25 0.32
C PHE A 379 -19.40 -0.69 1.62
N SER A 380 -20.04 -0.34 2.75
CA SER A 380 -19.71 -0.82 4.09
C SER A 380 -20.99 -1.12 4.90
N PHE A 381 -20.91 -2.01 5.87
CA PHE A 381 -22.06 -2.40 6.73
C PHE A 381 -21.62 -2.82 8.12
#